data_ad9cbe40977c7f4ab57860875af6d223
#
_entry.id   ad9cbe40977c7f4ab57860875af6d223
#
_cell.length_a   1.000
_cell.length_b   1.000
_cell.length_c   1.000
_cell.angle_alpha   90.00
_cell.angle_beta   90.00
_cell.angle_gamma   90.00
#
_symmetry.space_group_name_H-M   'P 1'
#
loop_
_entity.id
_entity.type
_entity.pdbx_description
1 polymer ?
#
loop_
_entity_poly.entity_id
_entity_poly.type
_entity_poly.pdbx_seq_one_letter_code
_entity_poly.pdbx_strand_id
1 'polypeptide(L)'
;MGFIARFKANRAIKKAKAAYESALYEWNRENDVLTQALDIFTNASSGSEPDDHSLAQKKGELVLWTGQGIYHVAGRTPSTFSGGSQGFSIPLVAGIRFKVGSFKGQMIPGVEMQMDKDQGMVKLTNQRLIFSGPIATTEWAFSKLLSSFSNPD
;
A
#
# COMPACT_ATOMS: atom_id res chain seq x y z
N MET A 1 33.21 -29.39 22.91
CA MET A 1 32.14 -28.46 22.56
C MET A 1 30.84 -28.86 23.28
N GLY A 2 30.29 -28.01 24.12
CA GLY A 2 29.10 -28.34 24.94
C GLY A 2 27.83 -28.48 24.09
N PHE A 3 26.90 -29.28 24.56
CA PHE A 3 25.59 -29.53 23.93
C PHE A 3 24.83 -28.25 23.57
N ILE A 4 24.88 -27.24 24.42
CA ILE A 4 24.24 -25.91 24.21
C ILE A 4 24.83 -25.18 23.00
N ALA A 5 26.16 -25.27 22.79
CA ALA A 5 26.80 -24.63 21.64
C ALA A 5 26.37 -25.27 20.31
N ARG A 6 26.26 -26.61 20.28
CA ARG A 6 25.73 -27.33 19.12
C ARG A 6 24.28 -26.98 18.80
N PHE A 7 23.43 -26.87 19.85
CA PHE A 7 22.01 -26.48 19.67
C PHE A 7 21.86 -25.05 19.12
N LYS A 8 22.65 -24.10 19.64
CA LYS A 8 22.67 -22.72 19.14
C LYS A 8 23.15 -22.65 17.68
N ALA A 9 24.20 -23.40 17.34
CA ALA A 9 24.72 -23.46 15.99
C ALA A 9 23.70 -24.05 14.99
N ASN A 10 23.04 -25.15 15.35
CA ASN A 10 22.01 -25.75 14.51
C ASN A 10 20.81 -24.83 14.29
N ARG A 11 20.41 -24.09 15.33
CA ARG A 11 19.33 -23.09 15.23
C ARG A 11 19.72 -21.92 14.32
N ALA A 12 20.96 -21.44 14.41
CA ALA A 12 21.48 -20.39 13.54
C ALA A 12 21.53 -20.84 12.07
N ILE A 13 22.01 -22.06 11.82
CA ILE A 13 22.03 -22.65 10.47
C ILE A 13 20.61 -22.78 9.91
N LYS A 14 19.65 -23.28 10.70
CA LYS A 14 18.26 -23.39 10.26
C LYS A 14 17.65 -22.03 9.92
N LYS A 15 17.93 -21.01 10.73
CA LYS A 15 17.45 -19.64 10.47
C LYS A 15 18.08 -19.05 9.19
N ALA A 16 19.38 -19.23 9.02
CA ALA A 16 20.08 -18.76 7.83
C ALA A 16 19.57 -19.47 6.55
N LYS A 17 19.32 -20.76 6.63
CA LYS A 17 18.76 -21.52 5.51
C LYS A 17 17.36 -21.04 5.13
N ALA A 18 16.48 -20.85 6.12
CA ALA A 18 15.12 -20.32 5.86
C ALA A 18 15.16 -18.91 5.26
N ALA A 19 16.05 -18.03 5.73
CA ALA A 19 16.22 -16.69 5.16
C ALA A 19 16.73 -16.75 3.71
N TYR A 20 17.67 -17.66 3.41
CA TYR A 20 18.16 -17.85 2.06
C TYR A 20 17.07 -18.37 1.12
N GLU A 21 16.28 -19.36 1.56
CA GLU A 21 15.18 -19.94 0.77
C GLU A 21 14.10 -18.87 0.48
N SER A 22 13.79 -18.00 1.46
CA SER A 22 12.87 -16.88 1.29
C SER A 22 13.38 -15.88 0.24
N ALA A 23 14.64 -15.46 0.38
CA ALA A 23 15.26 -14.51 -0.56
C ALA A 23 15.37 -15.10 -1.98
N LEU A 24 15.67 -16.41 -2.10
CA LEU A 24 15.71 -17.08 -3.39
C LEU A 24 14.33 -17.16 -4.04
N TYR A 25 13.29 -17.41 -3.25
CA TYR A 25 11.90 -17.40 -3.75
C TYR A 25 11.49 -16.02 -4.28
N GLU A 26 11.79 -14.98 -3.54
CA GLU A 26 11.51 -13.60 -3.97
C GLU A 26 12.28 -13.23 -5.24
N TRP A 27 13.56 -13.55 -5.29
CA TRP A 27 14.38 -13.31 -6.47
C TRP A 27 13.85 -14.05 -7.72
N ASN A 28 13.46 -15.33 -7.58
CA ASN A 28 12.87 -16.08 -8.69
C ASN A 28 11.56 -15.42 -9.17
N ARG A 29 10.69 -15.01 -8.23
CA ARG A 29 9.42 -14.35 -8.57
C ARG A 29 9.63 -13.04 -9.34
N GLU A 30 10.59 -12.22 -8.93
CA GLU A 30 10.93 -10.98 -9.63
C GLU A 30 11.50 -11.27 -11.01
N ASN A 31 12.36 -12.25 -11.12
CA ASN A 31 12.97 -12.64 -12.38
C ASN A 31 11.93 -13.20 -13.38
N ASP A 32 10.93 -13.95 -12.89
CA ASP A 32 9.82 -14.44 -13.71
C ASP A 32 8.99 -13.30 -14.29
N VAL A 33 8.70 -12.25 -13.50
CA VAL A 33 7.98 -11.06 -13.97
C VAL A 33 8.76 -10.34 -15.07
N LEU A 34 10.07 -10.16 -14.89
CA LEU A 34 10.92 -9.53 -15.90
C LEU A 34 11.01 -10.36 -17.17
N THR A 35 11.10 -11.68 -17.07
CA THR A 35 11.13 -12.59 -18.20
C THR A 35 9.81 -12.53 -18.97
N GLN A 36 8.67 -12.55 -18.30
CA GLN A 36 7.35 -12.40 -18.93
C GLN A 36 7.21 -11.05 -19.65
N ALA A 37 7.66 -9.96 -19.04
CA ALA A 37 7.64 -8.65 -19.68
C ALA A 37 8.50 -8.62 -20.94
N LEU A 38 9.68 -9.25 -20.90
CA LEU A 38 10.58 -9.35 -22.03
C LEU A 38 9.96 -10.16 -23.18
N ASP A 39 9.32 -11.29 -22.87
CA ASP A 39 8.62 -12.13 -23.84
C ASP A 39 7.49 -11.37 -24.52
N ILE A 40 6.70 -10.58 -23.76
CA ILE A 40 5.63 -9.74 -24.31
C ILE A 40 6.21 -8.70 -25.29
N PHE A 41 7.30 -8.02 -24.91
CA PHE A 41 7.97 -7.07 -25.79
C PHE A 41 8.50 -7.72 -27.07
N THR A 42 9.09 -8.89 -26.95
CA THR A 42 9.65 -9.63 -28.11
C THR A 42 8.53 -10.08 -29.06
N ASN A 43 7.44 -10.61 -28.52
CA ASN A 43 6.29 -11.06 -29.29
C ASN A 43 5.56 -9.88 -29.95
N ALA A 44 5.39 -8.77 -29.26
CA ALA A 44 4.79 -7.56 -29.81
C ALA A 44 5.62 -6.97 -30.96
N SER A 45 6.94 -7.02 -30.85
CA SER A 45 7.86 -6.62 -31.94
C SER A 45 7.70 -7.51 -33.16
N SER A 46 7.20 -8.75 -33.00
CA SER A 46 6.93 -9.71 -34.05
C SER A 46 5.53 -9.55 -34.70
N GLY A 47 4.73 -8.58 -34.25
CA GLY A 47 3.38 -8.30 -34.77
C GLY A 47 2.24 -9.09 -34.11
N SER A 48 2.51 -9.84 -33.04
CA SER A 48 1.51 -10.47 -32.17
C SER A 48 1.18 -9.55 -31.02
N GLU A 49 0.24 -8.63 -31.19
CA GLU A 49 -0.25 -7.82 -30.05
C GLU A 49 -1.17 -8.68 -29.18
N PRO A 50 -0.90 -8.82 -27.87
CA PRO A 50 -1.87 -9.40 -26.95
C PRO A 50 -3.03 -8.42 -26.77
N ASP A 51 -4.21 -8.83 -27.23
CA ASP A 51 -5.42 -8.02 -27.16
C ASP A 51 -6.03 -8.12 -25.75
N ASP A 52 -5.74 -7.14 -24.91
CA ASP A 52 -6.38 -7.02 -23.60
C ASP A 52 -7.65 -6.17 -23.69
N HIS A 53 -8.76 -6.80 -24.06
CA HIS A 53 -10.07 -6.16 -24.17
C HIS A 53 -10.57 -5.49 -22.87
N SER A 54 -9.93 -5.73 -21.73
CA SER A 54 -10.29 -5.11 -20.44
C SER A 54 -9.72 -3.71 -20.25
N LEU A 55 -8.93 -3.22 -21.22
CA LEU A 55 -8.29 -1.91 -21.17
C LEU A 55 -8.54 -1.16 -22.48
N ALA A 56 -8.92 0.11 -22.37
CA ALA A 56 -8.89 1.03 -23.51
C ALA A 56 -7.42 1.37 -23.84
N GLN A 57 -6.81 0.57 -24.72
CA GLN A 57 -5.41 0.70 -25.10
C GLN A 57 -5.18 1.92 -26.00
N LYS A 58 -4.05 2.59 -25.80
CA LYS A 58 -3.55 3.63 -26.70
C LYS A 58 -2.78 2.97 -27.85
N LYS A 59 -2.62 3.69 -28.94
CA LYS A 59 -1.87 3.20 -30.10
C LYS A 59 -0.44 2.77 -29.68
N GLY A 60 -0.09 1.53 -29.94
CA GLY A 60 1.20 0.93 -29.57
C GLY A 60 1.39 0.72 -28.07
N GLU A 61 0.31 0.68 -27.29
CA GLU A 61 0.34 0.36 -25.87
C GLU A 61 0.31 -1.16 -25.65
N LEU A 62 1.25 -1.67 -24.88
CA LEU A 62 1.40 -3.09 -24.54
C LEU A 62 1.30 -3.27 -23.05
N VAL A 63 0.48 -4.22 -22.60
CA VAL A 63 0.40 -4.61 -21.20
C VAL A 63 1.56 -5.55 -20.89
N LEU A 64 2.46 -5.12 -19.99
CA LEU A 64 3.66 -5.86 -19.61
C LEU A 64 3.45 -6.74 -18.39
N TRP A 65 2.60 -6.27 -17.47
CA TRP A 65 2.31 -6.98 -16.24
C TRP A 65 0.94 -6.57 -15.69
N THR A 66 0.30 -7.54 -15.02
CA THR A 66 -0.97 -7.32 -14.34
C THR A 66 -0.92 -7.98 -12.96
N GLY A 67 -1.38 -7.28 -11.93
CA GLY A 67 -1.43 -7.77 -10.57
C GLY A 67 -2.45 -7.06 -9.72
N GLN A 68 -2.59 -7.48 -8.47
CA GLN A 68 -3.41 -6.79 -7.49
C GLN A 68 -2.59 -5.77 -6.71
N GLY A 69 -3.22 -4.67 -6.33
CA GLY A 69 -2.59 -3.62 -5.53
C GLY A 69 -3.59 -2.85 -4.69
N ILE A 70 -3.05 -2.12 -3.72
CA ILE A 70 -3.81 -1.22 -2.87
C ILE A 70 -3.45 0.21 -3.26
N TYR A 71 -4.46 1.02 -3.52
CA TYR A 71 -4.28 2.42 -3.83
C TYR A 71 -4.29 3.25 -2.55
N HIS A 72 -3.16 3.83 -2.22
CA HIS A 72 -2.98 4.70 -1.07
C HIS A 72 -3.12 6.17 -1.47
N VAL A 73 -3.68 6.96 -0.58
CA VAL A 73 -3.73 8.42 -0.71
C VAL A 73 -3.22 9.07 0.57
N ALA A 74 -2.64 10.25 0.43
CA ALA A 74 -2.34 11.07 1.59
C ALA A 74 -3.64 11.46 2.29
N GLY A 75 -3.73 11.15 3.56
CA GLY A 75 -4.87 11.46 4.40
C GLY A 75 -4.42 11.94 5.76
N ARG A 76 -5.38 12.27 6.61
CA ARG A 76 -5.12 12.68 7.99
C ARG A 76 -6.03 11.92 8.92
N THR A 77 -5.48 11.40 10.02
CA THR A 77 -6.30 10.80 11.07
C THR A 77 -7.29 11.81 11.65
N PRO A 78 -8.44 11.37 12.16
CA PRO A 78 -9.36 12.29 12.82
C PRO A 78 -8.69 13.06 13.97
N SER A 79 -9.03 14.32 14.12
CA SER A 79 -8.58 15.11 15.27
C SER A 79 -9.21 14.54 16.53
N THR A 80 -8.39 14.38 17.58
CA THR A 80 -8.85 13.94 18.89
C THR A 80 -8.94 15.08 19.85
N PHE A 81 -9.99 15.09 20.67
CA PHE A 81 -10.13 16.05 21.74
C PHE A 81 -9.54 15.48 23.01
N SER A 82 -8.52 16.14 23.56
CA SER A 82 -7.95 15.80 24.86
C SER A 82 -8.28 16.91 25.86
N GLY A 83 -9.11 16.62 26.85
CA GLY A 83 -9.48 17.58 27.86
C GLY A 83 -10.42 17.01 28.90
N GLY A 84 -10.45 17.67 30.03
CA GLY A 84 -11.37 17.36 31.12
C GLY A 84 -12.36 18.50 31.36
N SER A 85 -13.58 18.18 31.71
CA SER A 85 -14.54 19.13 32.25
C SER A 85 -14.64 18.96 33.76
N GLN A 86 -14.29 19.97 34.53
CA GLN A 86 -14.60 20.02 35.95
C GLN A 86 -15.79 20.93 36.15
N GLY A 87 -16.86 20.41 36.72
CA GLY A 87 -18.05 21.19 37.03
C GLY A 87 -19.08 20.37 37.81
N PHE A 88 -19.96 21.07 38.49
CA PHE A 88 -21.09 20.45 39.19
C PHE A 88 -22.37 20.83 38.49
N SER A 89 -23.29 19.93 38.58
CA SER A 89 -24.62 20.08 38.04
C SER A 89 -25.55 20.46 39.20
N ILE A 90 -26.14 21.65 39.13
CA ILE A 90 -27.11 22.12 40.14
C ILE A 90 -28.52 21.79 39.58
N PRO A 91 -29.31 21.01 40.34
CA PRO A 91 -30.68 20.76 39.96
C PRO A 91 -31.51 22.04 40.14
N LEU A 92 -32.19 22.49 39.11
CA LEU A 92 -33.21 23.49 39.15
C LEU A 92 -34.60 22.83 39.09
N VAL A 93 -35.64 23.59 39.31
CA VAL A 93 -37.02 23.13 39.38
C VAL A 93 -37.43 22.44 38.06
N ALA A 94 -38.26 21.38 38.16
CA ALA A 94 -38.86 20.65 37.02
C ALA A 94 -37.86 19.86 36.14
N GLY A 95 -36.84 19.24 36.73
CA GLY A 95 -35.96 18.31 36.00
C GLY A 95 -34.86 18.98 35.15
N ILE A 96 -34.77 20.31 35.15
CA ILE A 96 -33.74 21.06 34.46
C ILE A 96 -32.49 21.10 35.34
N ARG A 97 -31.33 20.74 34.78
CA ARG A 97 -30.01 20.82 35.44
C ARG A 97 -29.16 21.89 34.81
N PHE A 98 -28.65 22.80 35.61
CA PHE A 98 -27.66 23.78 35.15
C PHE A 98 -26.26 23.30 35.46
N LYS A 99 -25.40 23.23 34.44
CA LYS A 99 -24.00 22.86 34.59
C LYS A 99 -23.16 24.11 34.71
N VAL A 100 -22.46 24.23 35.82
CA VAL A 100 -21.46 25.31 36.06
C VAL A 100 -20.10 24.59 36.11
N GLY A 101 -19.21 24.98 35.21
CA GLY A 101 -17.86 24.43 35.21
C GLY A 101 -17.00 25.04 34.11
N SER A 102 -15.71 24.96 34.30
CA SER A 102 -14.76 25.34 33.26
C SER A 102 -14.41 24.12 32.39
N PHE A 103 -14.47 24.32 31.09
CA PHE A 103 -14.05 23.35 30.12
C PHE A 103 -12.62 23.71 29.70
N LYS A 104 -11.66 22.83 30.01
CA LYS A 104 -10.29 22.95 29.54
C LYS A 104 -10.01 21.75 28.64
N GLY A 105 -9.84 22.00 27.37
CA GLY A 105 -9.50 20.97 26.42
C GLY A 105 -8.74 21.53 25.24
N GLN A 106 -7.89 20.71 24.67
CA GLN A 106 -7.12 21.01 23.48
C GLN A 106 -7.50 20.02 22.38
N MET A 107 -7.78 20.55 21.20
CA MET A 107 -7.94 19.71 20.02
C MET A 107 -6.54 19.35 19.49
N ILE A 108 -6.25 18.05 19.48
CA ILE A 108 -5.02 17.52 18.91
C ILE A 108 -5.32 17.25 17.44
N PRO A 109 -4.65 17.94 16.51
CA PRO A 109 -4.84 17.69 15.07
C PRO A 109 -4.45 16.25 14.73
N GLY A 110 -5.17 15.65 13.81
CA GLY A 110 -4.80 14.33 13.28
C GLY A 110 -3.44 14.34 12.60
N VAL A 111 -2.77 13.20 12.61
CA VAL A 111 -1.47 13.00 11.97
C VAL A 111 -1.68 12.67 10.50
N GLU A 112 -0.84 13.23 9.64
CA GLU A 112 -0.80 12.88 8.23
C GLU A 112 -0.22 11.50 8.05
N MET A 113 -0.92 10.65 7.29
CA MET A 113 -0.51 9.29 6.99
C MET A 113 -1.06 8.84 5.64
N GLN A 114 -0.47 7.81 5.08
CA GLN A 114 -1.06 7.14 3.94
C GLN A 114 -2.24 6.30 4.38
N MET A 115 -3.34 6.44 3.67
CA MET A 115 -4.58 5.70 3.94
C MET A 115 -4.95 4.88 2.72
N ASP A 116 -5.37 3.65 2.96
CA ASP A 116 -5.91 2.78 1.92
C ASP A 116 -7.22 3.39 1.39
N LYS A 117 -7.23 3.69 0.11
CA LYS A 117 -8.41 4.25 -0.55
C LYS A 117 -9.22 3.19 -1.26
N ASP A 118 -8.54 2.26 -1.92
CA ASP A 118 -9.16 1.25 -2.75
C ASP A 118 -8.23 0.06 -2.96
N GLN A 119 -8.81 -1.10 -3.26
CA GLN A 119 -8.08 -2.29 -3.65
C GLN A 119 -8.55 -2.72 -5.03
N GLY A 120 -7.63 -3.02 -5.93
CA GLY A 120 -7.97 -3.30 -7.31
C GLY A 120 -6.85 -3.91 -8.12
N MET A 121 -7.06 -3.93 -9.43
CA MET A 121 -6.11 -4.42 -10.41
C MET A 121 -5.14 -3.34 -10.81
N VAL A 122 -3.87 -3.66 -10.83
CA VAL A 122 -2.79 -2.82 -11.34
C VAL A 122 -2.32 -3.39 -12.67
N LYS A 123 -2.26 -2.55 -13.69
CA LYS A 123 -1.69 -2.90 -15.00
C LYS A 123 -0.51 -2.00 -15.31
N LEU A 124 0.62 -2.62 -15.58
CA LEU A 124 1.82 -1.94 -16.06
C LEU A 124 1.87 -2.07 -17.57
N THR A 125 1.93 -0.95 -18.26
CA THR A 125 2.11 -0.91 -19.72
C THR A 125 3.46 -0.29 -20.08
N ASN A 126 3.80 -0.27 -21.34
CA ASN A 126 4.99 0.44 -21.83
C ASN A 126 4.82 1.98 -21.81
N GLN A 127 3.62 2.51 -21.53
CA GLN A 127 3.33 3.95 -21.57
C GLN A 127 2.84 4.52 -20.26
N ARG A 128 2.18 3.72 -19.40
CA ARG A 128 1.56 4.16 -18.14
C ARG A 128 1.37 3.01 -17.16
N LEU A 129 1.21 3.37 -15.90
CA LEU A 129 0.68 2.52 -14.86
C LEU A 129 -0.81 2.83 -14.69
N ILE A 130 -1.64 1.80 -14.56
CA ILE A 130 -3.09 1.94 -14.41
C ILE A 130 -3.52 1.17 -13.18
N PHE A 131 -4.27 1.83 -12.30
CA PHE A 131 -4.99 1.19 -11.22
C PHE A 131 -6.48 1.22 -11.55
N SER A 132 -7.15 0.09 -11.42
CA SER A 132 -8.60 -0.06 -11.62
C SER A 132 -9.20 -0.79 -10.42
N GLY A 133 -9.93 -0.06 -9.60
CA GLY A 133 -10.66 -0.57 -8.44
C GLY A 133 -12.15 -0.20 -8.50
N PRO A 134 -12.96 -0.73 -7.59
CA PRO A 134 -14.39 -0.48 -7.52
C PRO A 134 -14.74 0.98 -7.18
N ILE A 135 -13.86 1.71 -6.50
CA ILE A 135 -14.08 3.10 -6.06
C ILE A 135 -13.33 4.08 -6.97
N ALA A 136 -12.14 3.73 -7.42
CA ALA A 136 -11.27 4.62 -8.16
C ALA A 136 -10.59 3.92 -9.34
N THR A 137 -10.50 4.64 -10.45
CA THR A 137 -9.60 4.28 -11.56
C THR A 137 -8.66 5.44 -11.79
N THR A 138 -7.36 5.16 -11.80
CA THR A 138 -6.32 6.18 -11.93
C THR A 138 -5.23 5.71 -12.88
N GLU A 139 -4.70 6.63 -13.69
CA GLU A 139 -3.57 6.34 -14.57
C GLU A 139 -2.41 7.31 -14.31
N TRP A 140 -1.19 6.79 -14.40
CA TRP A 140 0.06 7.57 -14.30
C TRP A 140 0.87 7.34 -15.58
N ALA A 141 0.81 8.32 -16.48
CA ALA A 141 1.60 8.28 -17.72
C ALA A 141 3.08 8.51 -17.39
N PHE A 142 3.96 7.66 -17.90
CA PHE A 142 5.40 7.77 -17.64
C PHE A 142 5.99 9.07 -18.18
N SER A 143 5.43 9.62 -19.25
CA SER A 143 5.82 10.93 -19.78
C SER A 143 5.59 12.11 -18.81
N LYS A 144 4.76 11.91 -17.77
CA LYS A 144 4.46 12.90 -16.73
C LYS A 144 5.06 12.56 -15.38
N LEU A 145 5.79 11.45 -15.29
CA LEU A 145 6.39 10.99 -14.04
C LEU A 145 7.64 11.81 -13.74
N LEU A 146 7.64 12.55 -12.63
CA LEU A 146 8.79 13.37 -12.19
C LEU A 146 9.78 12.54 -11.37
N SER A 147 9.27 11.63 -10.55
CA SER A 147 10.08 10.74 -9.72
C SER A 147 9.27 9.51 -9.29
N SER A 148 9.95 8.41 -9.02
CA SER A 148 9.38 7.22 -8.41
C SER A 148 10.32 6.73 -7.32
N PHE A 149 9.77 6.23 -6.22
CA PHE A 149 10.51 5.61 -5.14
C PHE A 149 9.97 4.20 -4.93
N SER A 150 10.86 3.24 -4.77
CA SER A 150 10.53 1.92 -4.28
C SER A 150 11.15 1.77 -2.89
N ASN A 151 10.35 1.37 -1.92
CA ASN A 151 10.86 0.93 -0.64
C ASN A 151 11.22 -0.55 -0.78
N PRO A 152 12.44 -0.98 -0.48
CA PRO A 152 12.71 -2.39 -0.30
C PRO A 152 12.00 -2.83 0.99
N ASP A 153 11.05 -3.73 0.86
CA ASP A 153 10.38 -4.41 1.98
C ASP A 153 11.31 -5.44 2.64
#